data_b4e4ce517c9bcba9b15ea7a8d1c537f8
#
_entry.id   b4e4ce517c9bcba9b15ea7a8d1c537f8
#
_cell.length_a   1.000
_cell.length_b   1.000
_cell.length_c   1.000
_cell.angle_alpha   90.00
_cell.angle_beta   90.00
_cell.angle_gamma   90.00
#
_symmetry.space_group_name_H-M   'P 1'
#
loop_
_entity.id
_entity.type
_entity.pdbx_description
1 polymer ?
#
loop_
_entity_poly.entity_id
_entity_poly.type
_entity_poly.pdbx_seq_one_letter_code
_entity_poly.pdbx_strand_id
1 'polypeptide(L)'
;MKLLPVFFLFCLIIPGVSAIVITEFCPDTYLKDDPDEYVVLSGAGSLDGILVSDGEGGFRFPPGSRIDGHVTVAYNSKAYACLHNRPPDFEYYNYDPDVPDVIPAGIFRLANTRDELMLYDHDNLLRKVSWPTDVRPREGQVHFLENGGWDPRVLMLGQSRIAPANFTGVSGVCFVSPDCSLELYRNCIDEARHEILLNVYEFSSPEMADALISARKRGINITVLLEGGPVGGITSEGNAICERLTSNNITVRSMGTIGDNHAPYRYDHAKYIVVDSLYIFITSENFKGNGFPSEDKSGNRGWGVCLIDPGVAAYFREVFLSDVNGKGISPIAGKAGPLEPEGTASHTKEFSPQRFEGAKVTPVLAPDTSYLISDLLRSASGRIDIEQAYISNESKGVPNRFLSEAINASRRGVHVRVLLDSYWFNTEGEDDNDEMMAYINQVAATEHLPLEARCAELDRNELEKIHNKGVIVDRNKVLVSSINWNYNSPTFNREAGVIIEQPEAAQYYEEVFEDDWGQSTGLGKTQDTSTGYLKIGIAVMVVALLMVWYWRRKNS
;
A
#
# COMPACT_ATOMS: atom_id res chain seq x y z
N MET A 1 9.60 53.52 55.15
CA MET A 1 9.06 52.27 54.71
C MET A 1 7.90 52.60 53.75
N LYS A 2 8.21 52.56 52.43
CA LYS A 2 7.20 52.86 51.39
C LYS A 2 6.72 51.51 50.81
N LEU A 3 5.46 51.19 51.01
CA LEU A 3 4.82 50.03 50.35
C LEU A 3 4.60 50.34 48.87
N LEU A 4 5.14 49.48 47.98
CA LEU A 4 4.79 49.42 46.55
C LEU A 4 3.52 48.54 46.42
N PRO A 5 2.50 48.94 45.63
CA PRO A 5 1.41 48.07 45.27
C PRO A 5 1.84 47.09 44.19
N VAL A 6 1.68 45.79 44.43
CA VAL A 6 1.81 44.72 43.45
C VAL A 6 0.53 44.66 42.63
N PHE A 7 0.60 45.08 41.36
CA PHE A 7 -0.48 44.85 40.37
C PHE A 7 -0.43 43.40 39.88
N PHE A 8 -1.40 42.59 40.27
CA PHE A 8 -1.67 41.29 39.64
C PHE A 8 -2.33 41.53 38.29
N LEU A 9 -1.59 41.31 37.22
CA LEU A 9 -2.11 41.27 35.85
C LEU A 9 -2.82 39.91 35.67
N PHE A 10 -4.15 39.87 35.78
CA PHE A 10 -4.95 38.74 35.37
C PHE A 10 -4.89 38.66 33.84
N CYS A 11 -4.04 37.81 33.27
CA CYS A 11 -4.21 37.38 31.88
C CYS A 11 -5.48 36.52 31.79
N LEU A 12 -6.56 37.13 31.35
CA LEU A 12 -7.70 36.40 30.82
C LEU A 12 -7.21 35.60 29.60
N ILE A 13 -7.00 34.30 29.78
CA ILE A 13 -6.87 33.35 28.67
C ILE A 13 -8.28 33.28 28.07
N ILE A 14 -8.55 34.08 27.07
CA ILE A 14 -9.71 33.90 26.20
C ILE A 14 -9.39 32.60 25.43
N PRO A 15 -10.20 31.53 25.58
CA PRO A 15 -10.04 30.38 24.71
C PRO A 15 -10.18 30.88 23.28
N GLY A 16 -9.12 30.74 22.48
CA GLY A 16 -9.13 31.15 21.09
C GLY A 16 -10.28 30.41 20.40
N VAL A 17 -11.28 31.15 19.93
CA VAL A 17 -12.31 30.62 19.03
C VAL A 17 -11.56 30.09 17.83
N SER A 18 -11.51 28.77 17.64
CA SER A 18 -10.91 28.17 16.46
C SER A 18 -11.76 28.60 15.27
N ALA A 19 -11.16 29.33 14.31
CA ALA A 19 -11.87 29.78 13.12
C ALA A 19 -12.46 28.55 12.39
N ILE A 20 -13.72 28.68 11.93
CA ILE A 20 -14.37 27.65 11.12
C ILE A 20 -13.70 27.63 9.76
N VAL A 21 -13.28 26.43 9.30
CA VAL A 21 -12.60 26.22 8.03
C VAL A 21 -13.13 24.98 7.32
N ILE A 22 -13.08 24.94 5.99
CA ILE A 22 -13.28 23.71 5.21
C ILE A 22 -12.01 22.87 5.37
N THR A 23 -12.15 21.64 5.86
CA THR A 23 -11.00 20.74 6.08
C THR A 23 -11.01 19.54 5.17
N GLU A 24 -12.16 19.20 4.57
CA GLU A 24 -12.30 18.03 3.72
C GLU A 24 -13.44 18.20 2.74
N PHE A 25 -13.30 17.70 1.52
CA PHE A 25 -14.39 17.58 0.56
C PHE A 25 -14.09 16.51 -0.49
N CYS A 26 -15.15 15.92 -1.06
CA CYS A 26 -15.10 14.96 -2.16
C CYS A 26 -16.18 15.34 -3.18
N PRO A 27 -15.80 15.92 -4.34
CA PRO A 27 -16.76 16.34 -5.34
C PRO A 27 -17.12 15.24 -6.34
N ASP A 28 -16.24 14.28 -6.57
CA ASP A 28 -16.32 13.23 -7.59
C ASP A 28 -16.22 11.89 -6.88
N THR A 29 -17.36 11.30 -6.54
CA THR A 29 -17.45 10.09 -5.73
C THR A 29 -17.50 8.82 -6.60
N TYR A 30 -17.67 7.63 -6.00
CA TYR A 30 -17.79 6.38 -6.77
C TYR A 30 -19.23 6.09 -7.24
N LEU A 31 -20.22 6.75 -6.65
CA LEU A 31 -21.61 6.53 -7.01
C LEU A 31 -21.97 7.38 -8.23
N LYS A 32 -22.72 6.78 -9.15
CA LYS A 32 -23.14 7.49 -10.35
C LYS A 32 -23.92 8.76 -10.00
N ASP A 33 -23.57 9.87 -10.65
CA ASP A 33 -24.14 11.20 -10.44
C ASP A 33 -23.84 11.78 -9.04
N ASP A 34 -22.82 11.29 -8.35
CA ASP A 34 -22.24 11.79 -7.08
C ASP A 34 -23.27 12.13 -5.97
N PRO A 35 -24.25 11.24 -5.67
CA PRO A 35 -25.25 11.53 -4.66
C PRO A 35 -24.68 11.61 -3.24
N ASP A 36 -23.46 11.16 -3.03
CA ASP A 36 -22.73 11.12 -1.77
C ASP A 36 -21.61 12.17 -1.69
N GLU A 37 -21.56 13.15 -2.62
CA GLU A 37 -20.65 14.29 -2.52
C GLU A 37 -20.83 15.01 -1.17
N TYR A 38 -19.72 15.48 -0.59
CA TYR A 38 -19.78 16.07 0.75
C TYR A 38 -18.67 17.09 1.01
N VAL A 39 -18.92 17.91 2.05
CA VAL A 39 -17.99 18.88 2.60
C VAL A 39 -17.91 18.73 4.10
N VAL A 40 -16.72 18.82 4.70
CA VAL A 40 -16.49 18.84 6.14
C VAL A 40 -15.96 20.21 6.56
N LEU A 41 -16.63 20.81 7.54
CA LEU A 41 -16.15 21.97 8.26
C LEU A 41 -15.53 21.54 9.59
N SER A 42 -14.50 22.27 10.02
CA SER A 42 -13.89 22.08 11.33
C SER A 42 -13.74 23.41 12.06
N GLY A 43 -13.91 23.38 13.38
CA GLY A 43 -13.80 24.56 14.22
C GLY A 43 -14.64 24.48 15.48
N ALA A 44 -14.85 25.61 16.14
CA ALA A 44 -15.71 25.70 17.31
C ALA A 44 -16.46 27.03 17.32
N GLY A 45 -17.80 26.98 17.49
CA GLY A 45 -18.60 28.19 17.57
C GLY A 45 -20.00 28.06 17.01
N SER A 46 -20.65 29.20 16.71
CA SER A 46 -21.95 29.25 16.03
C SER A 46 -21.74 29.08 14.52
N LEU A 47 -22.67 28.37 13.88
CA LEU A 47 -22.79 28.29 12.43
C LEU A 47 -23.75 29.35 11.87
N ASP A 48 -24.34 30.21 12.74
CA ASP A 48 -25.16 31.32 12.30
C ASP A 48 -24.31 32.30 11.47
N GLY A 49 -24.79 32.63 10.27
CA GLY A 49 -24.04 33.48 9.34
C GLY A 49 -23.08 32.76 8.40
N ILE A 50 -22.74 31.51 8.68
CA ILE A 50 -21.88 30.69 7.81
C ILE A 50 -22.64 30.34 6.52
N LEU A 51 -21.99 30.59 5.38
CA LEU A 51 -22.42 30.19 4.04
C LEU A 51 -21.30 29.38 3.39
N VAL A 52 -21.66 28.20 2.90
CA VAL A 52 -20.81 27.42 1.98
C VAL A 52 -21.39 27.59 0.57
N SER A 53 -20.54 27.91 -0.42
CA SER A 53 -20.96 28.23 -1.78
C SER A 53 -20.01 27.63 -2.82
N ASP A 54 -20.57 27.24 -3.97
CA ASP A 54 -19.85 26.82 -5.18
C ASP A 54 -19.69 27.96 -6.20
N GLY A 55 -20.11 29.19 -5.85
CA GLY A 55 -20.10 30.37 -6.73
C GLY A 55 -21.40 30.57 -7.50
N GLU A 56 -22.20 29.54 -7.71
CA GLU A 56 -23.51 29.61 -8.37
C GLU A 56 -24.67 29.51 -7.38
N GLY A 57 -24.45 28.76 -6.29
CA GLY A 57 -25.39 28.56 -5.20
C GLY A 57 -24.67 28.34 -3.88
N GLY A 58 -25.38 27.73 -2.93
CA GLY A 58 -24.81 27.44 -1.62
C GLY A 58 -25.85 26.97 -0.61
N PHE A 59 -25.39 26.88 0.64
CA PHE A 59 -26.26 26.56 1.77
C PHE A 59 -25.82 27.27 3.05
N ARG A 60 -26.77 27.45 3.96
CA ARG A 60 -26.60 27.94 5.32
C ARG A 60 -27.10 26.89 6.33
N PHE A 61 -26.68 27.02 7.55
CA PHE A 61 -27.13 26.13 8.63
C PHE A 61 -28.43 26.64 9.29
N PRO A 62 -29.28 25.75 9.82
CA PRO A 62 -30.44 26.15 10.62
C PRO A 62 -30.02 27.07 11.77
N PRO A 63 -30.88 28.06 12.15
CA PRO A 63 -30.59 28.97 13.26
C PRO A 63 -30.26 28.25 14.56
N GLY A 64 -29.20 28.67 15.24
CA GLY A 64 -28.71 28.09 16.47
C GLY A 64 -27.84 26.85 16.30
N SER A 65 -27.51 26.43 15.05
CA SER A 65 -26.56 25.37 14.80
C SER A 65 -25.16 25.74 15.31
N ARG A 66 -24.44 24.77 15.82
CA ARG A 66 -23.11 24.94 16.39
C ARG A 66 -22.15 23.86 15.87
N ILE A 67 -20.88 24.19 15.85
CA ILE A 67 -19.80 23.27 15.59
C ILE A 67 -18.88 23.17 16.81
N ASP A 68 -18.48 21.94 17.16
CA ASP A 68 -17.46 21.64 18.15
C ASP A 68 -16.66 20.44 17.65
N GLY A 69 -15.55 20.73 16.96
CA GLY A 69 -14.77 19.76 16.21
C GLY A 69 -15.11 19.76 14.72
N HIS A 70 -15.96 18.85 14.26
CA HIS A 70 -16.29 18.67 12.84
C HIS A 70 -17.79 18.66 12.59
N VAL A 71 -18.19 19.17 11.41
CA VAL A 71 -19.56 19.06 10.86
C VAL A 71 -19.45 18.61 9.42
N THR A 72 -20.09 17.51 9.08
CA THR A 72 -20.19 16.96 7.72
C THR A 72 -21.53 17.32 7.11
N VAL A 73 -21.50 17.85 5.89
CA VAL A 73 -22.68 18.14 5.07
C VAL A 73 -22.59 17.33 3.80
N ALA A 74 -23.56 16.47 3.49
CA ALA A 74 -23.58 15.67 2.28
C ALA A 74 -24.81 15.96 1.42
N TYR A 75 -24.73 15.68 0.13
CA TYR A 75 -25.84 15.89 -0.78
C TYR A 75 -27.03 15.00 -0.42
N ASN A 76 -26.78 13.70 -0.19
CA ASN A 76 -27.77 12.68 0.19
C ASN A 76 -27.20 11.86 1.35
N SER A 77 -27.84 11.95 2.51
CA SER A 77 -27.39 11.27 3.73
C SER A 77 -27.36 9.75 3.62
N LYS A 78 -28.30 9.14 2.92
CA LYS A 78 -28.36 7.68 2.74
C LYS A 78 -27.24 7.20 1.81
N ALA A 79 -26.97 7.92 0.73
CA ALA A 79 -25.86 7.62 -0.16
C ALA A 79 -24.51 7.76 0.58
N TYR A 80 -24.32 8.86 1.31
CA TYR A 80 -23.14 9.08 2.14
C TYR A 80 -22.94 7.96 3.18
N ALA A 81 -23.99 7.55 3.89
CA ALA A 81 -23.91 6.50 4.90
C ALA A 81 -23.49 5.13 4.31
N CYS A 82 -23.79 4.87 3.04
CA CYS A 82 -23.36 3.64 2.38
C CYS A 82 -21.83 3.48 2.36
N LEU A 83 -21.08 4.57 2.19
CA LEU A 83 -19.62 4.56 2.16
C LEU A 83 -18.98 4.84 3.53
N HIS A 84 -19.61 5.66 4.37
CA HIS A 84 -18.99 6.15 5.61
C HIS A 84 -19.42 5.40 6.89
N ASN A 85 -20.34 4.42 6.81
CA ASN A 85 -20.89 3.68 7.96
C ASN A 85 -21.57 4.55 9.02
N ARG A 86 -21.84 5.81 8.74
CA ARG A 86 -22.53 6.77 9.60
C ARG A 86 -23.24 7.81 8.73
N PRO A 87 -24.35 8.40 9.18
CA PRO A 87 -24.95 9.54 8.48
C PRO A 87 -24.05 10.78 8.61
N PRO A 88 -24.18 11.78 7.70
CA PRO A 88 -23.63 13.11 7.90
C PRO A 88 -24.38 13.86 9.00
N ASP A 89 -23.86 15.01 9.45
CA ASP A 89 -24.52 15.86 10.44
C ASP A 89 -25.67 16.67 9.82
N PHE A 90 -25.57 16.98 8.52
CA PHE A 90 -26.61 17.67 7.74
C PHE A 90 -26.66 17.11 6.31
N GLU A 91 -27.82 17.29 5.64
CA GLU A 91 -27.96 17.00 4.21
C GLU A 91 -28.54 18.17 3.41
N TYR A 92 -28.35 18.19 2.06
CA TYR A 92 -28.86 19.25 1.20
C TYR A 92 -30.36 19.15 0.96
N TYR A 93 -30.86 17.93 0.78
CA TYR A 93 -32.24 17.64 0.51
C TYR A 93 -32.73 16.54 1.47
N ASN A 94 -33.99 16.60 1.84
CA ASN A 94 -34.61 15.67 2.77
C ASN A 94 -34.71 14.25 2.19
N TYR A 95 -33.61 13.49 2.30
CA TYR A 95 -33.55 12.07 1.97
C TYR A 95 -33.71 11.17 3.20
N ASP A 96 -33.37 11.67 4.38
CA ASP A 96 -33.50 10.97 5.64
C ASP A 96 -34.09 11.90 6.70
N PRO A 97 -35.33 11.64 7.20
CA PRO A 97 -35.99 12.49 8.20
C PRO A 97 -35.24 12.56 9.55
N ASP A 98 -34.29 11.66 9.80
CA ASP A 98 -33.47 11.65 11.00
C ASP A 98 -32.21 12.52 10.88
N VAL A 99 -31.89 13.02 9.68
CA VAL A 99 -30.77 13.93 9.41
C VAL A 99 -31.30 15.33 9.11
N PRO A 100 -30.87 16.37 9.84
CA PRO A 100 -31.35 17.74 9.62
C PRO A 100 -30.88 18.29 8.25
N ASP A 101 -31.80 19.01 7.59
CA ASP A 101 -31.51 19.69 6.34
C ASP A 101 -30.74 21.00 6.58
N VAL A 102 -29.83 21.35 5.66
CA VAL A 102 -29.31 22.70 5.54
C VAL A 102 -30.36 23.61 4.87
N ILE A 103 -30.20 24.93 4.98
CA ILE A 103 -31.06 25.93 4.33
C ILE A 103 -30.46 26.27 2.96
N PRO A 104 -31.10 25.91 1.84
CA PRO A 104 -30.59 26.20 0.51
C PRO A 104 -30.46 27.72 0.24
N ALA A 105 -29.37 28.12 -0.38
CA ALA A 105 -29.12 29.47 -0.89
C ALA A 105 -28.79 29.39 -2.40
N GLY A 106 -29.70 28.84 -3.18
CA GLY A 106 -29.53 28.45 -4.58
C GLY A 106 -29.32 26.94 -4.72
N ILE A 107 -28.92 26.50 -5.93
CA ILE A 107 -28.55 25.12 -6.21
C ILE A 107 -27.07 24.99 -5.88
N PHE A 108 -26.72 24.03 -5.04
CA PHE A 108 -25.35 23.73 -4.69
C PHE A 108 -24.99 22.33 -5.19
N ARG A 109 -23.94 22.23 -6.02
CA ARG A 109 -23.37 20.98 -6.54
C ARG A 109 -21.91 21.21 -6.88
N LEU A 110 -21.07 20.30 -6.51
CA LEU A 110 -19.65 20.34 -6.82
C LEU A 110 -19.41 19.69 -8.19
N ALA A 111 -18.86 20.44 -9.15
CA ALA A 111 -18.54 19.88 -10.46
C ALA A 111 -17.20 19.14 -10.44
N ASN A 112 -17.14 17.95 -11.08
CA ASN A 112 -15.98 17.05 -11.02
C ASN A 112 -14.71 17.61 -11.67
N THR A 113 -14.81 18.50 -12.67
CA THR A 113 -13.66 18.92 -13.48
C THR A 113 -13.22 20.37 -13.27
N ARG A 114 -14.15 21.27 -12.99
CA ARG A 114 -13.86 22.70 -12.81
C ARG A 114 -14.93 23.31 -11.93
N ASP A 115 -14.52 23.82 -10.77
CA ASP A 115 -15.39 24.48 -9.82
C ASP A 115 -14.61 25.26 -8.77
N GLU A 116 -15.32 25.82 -7.80
CA GLU A 116 -14.76 26.46 -6.61
C GLU A 116 -15.63 26.14 -5.39
N LEU A 117 -15.01 26.08 -4.23
CA LEU A 117 -15.70 25.91 -2.95
C LEU A 117 -15.26 27.02 -2.01
N MET A 118 -16.24 27.80 -1.52
CA MET A 118 -16.03 28.99 -0.72
C MET A 118 -16.76 28.89 0.61
N LEU A 119 -16.10 29.41 1.64
CA LEU A 119 -16.65 29.56 2.98
C LEU A 119 -16.73 31.04 3.33
N TYR A 120 -17.91 31.51 3.69
CA TYR A 120 -18.14 32.86 4.16
C TYR A 120 -18.65 32.87 5.61
N ASP A 121 -18.26 33.91 6.35
CA ASP A 121 -18.91 34.33 7.58
C ASP A 121 -19.62 35.65 7.30
N HIS A 122 -20.96 35.61 7.23
CA HIS A 122 -21.79 36.67 6.69
C HIS A 122 -21.36 37.03 5.26
N ASP A 123 -20.80 38.22 5.06
CA ASP A 123 -20.29 38.68 3.75
C ASP A 123 -18.76 38.59 3.62
N ASN A 124 -18.08 38.03 4.65
CA ASN A 124 -16.62 37.94 4.64
C ASN A 124 -16.18 36.55 4.12
N LEU A 125 -15.46 36.55 3.01
CA LEU A 125 -14.83 35.34 2.49
C LEU A 125 -13.72 34.89 3.44
N LEU A 126 -13.90 33.72 4.08
CA LEU A 126 -12.92 33.12 4.96
C LEU A 126 -11.94 32.23 4.21
N ARG A 127 -12.41 31.45 3.24
CA ARG A 127 -11.61 30.53 2.47
C ARG A 127 -12.22 30.26 1.10
N LYS A 128 -11.34 29.99 0.13
CA LYS A 128 -11.68 29.54 -1.20
C LYS A 128 -10.71 28.43 -1.64
N VAL A 129 -11.21 27.43 -2.30
CA VAL A 129 -10.44 26.43 -3.06
C VAL A 129 -11.05 26.34 -4.45
N SER A 130 -10.23 26.23 -5.47
CA SER A 130 -10.66 26.14 -6.87
C SER A 130 -9.97 24.97 -7.55
N TRP A 131 -10.65 24.28 -8.43
CA TRP A 131 -10.03 23.27 -9.28
C TRP A 131 -10.27 23.56 -10.76
N PRO A 132 -9.29 23.23 -11.64
CA PRO A 132 -8.10 22.43 -11.39
C PRO A 132 -6.87 23.21 -10.86
N THR A 133 -7.02 24.39 -10.29
CA THR A 133 -5.90 25.27 -9.88
C THR A 133 -5.27 24.82 -8.57
N ASP A 134 -6.04 24.74 -7.48
CA ASP A 134 -5.55 24.40 -6.14
C ASP A 134 -5.49 22.89 -5.92
N VAL A 135 -6.45 22.16 -6.47
CA VAL A 135 -6.58 20.70 -6.43
C VAL A 135 -6.97 20.16 -7.81
N ARG A 136 -6.87 18.85 -8.01
CA ARG A 136 -7.29 18.18 -9.25
C ARG A 136 -8.08 16.93 -8.89
N PRO A 137 -9.40 17.03 -8.70
CA PRO A 137 -10.25 15.91 -8.34
C PRO A 137 -10.14 14.74 -9.33
N ARG A 138 -10.29 13.54 -8.80
CA ARG A 138 -10.46 12.28 -9.53
C ARG A 138 -11.62 11.54 -8.90
N GLU A 139 -12.24 10.66 -9.64
CA GLU A 139 -13.27 9.78 -9.11
C GLU A 139 -12.80 9.10 -7.81
N GLY A 140 -13.56 9.28 -6.75
CA GLY A 140 -13.28 8.78 -5.41
C GLY A 140 -12.19 9.53 -4.62
N GLN A 141 -11.60 10.62 -5.13
CA GLN A 141 -10.55 11.34 -4.41
C GLN A 141 -11.12 12.30 -3.38
N VAL A 142 -10.60 12.18 -2.17
CA VAL A 142 -10.88 13.11 -1.05
C VAL A 142 -9.75 14.12 -0.93
N HIS A 143 -10.12 15.40 -0.80
CA HIS A 143 -9.18 16.48 -0.58
C HIS A 143 -9.19 16.90 0.88
N PHE A 144 -8.00 16.93 1.49
CA PHE A 144 -7.80 17.28 2.90
C PHE A 144 -7.00 18.57 3.04
N LEU A 145 -7.38 19.40 3.98
CA LEU A 145 -6.60 20.57 4.38
C LEU A 145 -5.67 20.17 5.52
N GLU A 146 -4.37 20.20 5.30
CA GLU A 146 -3.35 19.91 6.31
C GLU A 146 -2.32 21.06 6.37
N ASN A 147 -1.95 21.48 7.57
CA ASN A 147 -0.95 22.54 7.81
C ASN A 147 -1.19 23.83 7.01
N GLY A 148 -2.47 24.17 6.76
CA GLY A 148 -2.87 25.38 6.05
C GLY A 148 -2.88 25.31 4.52
N GLY A 149 -2.44 24.18 3.92
CA GLY A 149 -2.48 23.85 2.50
C GLY A 149 -3.32 22.62 2.19
N TRP A 150 -3.72 22.43 0.93
CA TRP A 150 -4.34 21.18 0.50
C TRP A 150 -3.28 20.10 0.37
N ASP A 151 -3.59 18.91 0.92
CA ASP A 151 -2.71 17.75 0.85
C ASP A 151 -2.49 17.36 -0.63
N PRO A 152 -1.25 17.32 -1.11
CA PRO A 152 -0.96 16.95 -2.49
C PRO A 152 -1.08 15.45 -2.76
N ARG A 153 -1.21 14.62 -1.71
CA ARG A 153 -1.38 13.17 -1.88
C ARG A 153 -2.73 12.85 -2.52
N VAL A 154 -2.75 11.79 -3.30
CA VAL A 154 -4.00 11.25 -3.84
C VAL A 154 -4.55 10.27 -2.81
N LEU A 155 -5.53 10.70 -2.04
CA LEU A 155 -6.20 9.89 -1.02
C LEU A 155 -7.63 9.60 -1.47
N MET A 156 -8.03 8.34 -1.44
CA MET A 156 -9.32 7.89 -1.97
C MET A 156 -10.33 7.64 -0.85
N LEU A 157 -11.61 7.67 -1.19
CA LEU A 157 -12.69 7.33 -0.28
C LEU A 157 -12.46 5.96 0.38
N GLY A 158 -12.59 5.92 1.70
CA GLY A 158 -12.44 4.71 2.50
C GLY A 158 -10.99 4.32 2.83
N GLN A 159 -9.99 4.97 2.25
CA GLN A 159 -8.59 4.75 2.64
C GLN A 159 -8.31 5.29 4.05
N SER A 160 -7.41 4.62 4.75
CA SER A 160 -6.95 5.07 6.06
C SER A 160 -6.06 6.32 5.95
N ARG A 161 -5.92 7.02 7.08
CA ARG A 161 -4.99 8.15 7.27
C ARG A 161 -4.16 7.89 8.52
N ILE A 162 -3.45 6.76 8.52
CA ILE A 162 -2.62 6.35 9.65
C ILE A 162 -1.38 7.22 9.69
N ALA A 163 -1.12 7.81 10.85
CA ALA A 163 0.02 8.68 11.06
C ALA A 163 1.34 7.88 11.08
N PRO A 164 2.46 8.48 10.65
CA PRO A 164 3.77 7.87 10.80
C PRO A 164 4.11 7.67 12.26
N ALA A 165 4.77 6.55 12.58
CA ALA A 165 5.22 6.23 13.92
C ALA A 165 6.69 5.78 13.91
N ASN A 166 7.36 5.90 15.06
CA ASN A 166 8.74 5.45 15.25
C ASN A 166 8.84 4.70 16.57
N PHE A 167 9.49 3.55 16.56
CA PHE A 167 9.73 2.69 17.71
C PHE A 167 11.23 2.51 17.90
N THR A 168 11.70 2.46 19.13
CA THR A 168 13.12 2.32 19.47
C THR A 168 13.34 1.17 20.43
N GLY A 169 14.51 0.53 20.37
CA GLY A 169 14.82 -0.62 21.20
C GLY A 169 14.19 -1.92 20.70
N VAL A 170 13.73 -1.93 19.46
CA VAL A 170 13.06 -3.07 18.84
C VAL A 170 14.07 -4.19 18.57
N SER A 171 13.69 -5.43 18.86
CA SER A 171 14.43 -6.64 18.50
C SER A 171 13.76 -7.35 17.34
N GLY A 172 14.51 -8.17 16.61
CA GLY A 172 13.94 -8.91 15.50
C GLY A 172 14.84 -9.97 14.91
N VAL A 173 14.33 -10.62 13.87
CA VAL A 173 15.04 -11.65 13.09
C VAL A 173 14.86 -11.35 11.61
N CYS A 174 15.97 -11.07 10.93
CA CYS A 174 16.03 -10.95 9.47
C CYS A 174 15.95 -12.34 8.84
N PHE A 175 15.31 -12.43 7.68
CA PHE A 175 15.27 -13.64 6.87
C PHE A 175 15.11 -13.33 5.38
N VAL A 176 15.42 -14.30 4.53
CA VAL A 176 15.19 -14.20 3.09
C VAL A 176 14.55 -15.48 2.56
N SER A 177 13.81 -15.34 1.50
CA SER A 177 13.35 -16.44 0.65
C SER A 177 14.35 -16.62 -0.50
N PRO A 178 14.58 -17.85 -0.96
CA PRO A 178 13.96 -19.13 -0.55
C PRO A 178 14.59 -19.78 0.68
N ASP A 179 15.69 -19.24 1.19
CA ASP A 179 16.62 -19.89 2.13
C ASP A 179 15.99 -20.29 3.48
N CYS A 180 15.23 -19.38 4.11
CA CYS A 180 14.74 -19.59 5.48
C CYS A 180 13.34 -19.03 5.78
N SER A 181 12.60 -18.65 4.73
CA SER A 181 11.28 -18.03 4.87
C SER A 181 10.24 -18.94 5.52
N LEU A 182 10.11 -20.19 5.07
CA LEU A 182 9.13 -21.14 5.61
C LEU A 182 9.45 -21.58 7.05
N GLU A 183 10.73 -21.77 7.35
CA GLU A 183 11.19 -22.10 8.71
C GLU A 183 10.79 -21.00 9.70
N LEU A 184 11.14 -19.73 9.36
CA LEU A 184 10.83 -18.61 10.26
C LEU A 184 9.32 -18.35 10.36
N TYR A 185 8.57 -18.53 9.28
CA TYR A 185 7.11 -18.46 9.32
C TYR A 185 6.54 -19.47 10.32
N ARG A 186 6.94 -20.76 10.23
CA ARG A 186 6.50 -21.80 11.15
C ARG A 186 6.83 -21.45 12.60
N ASN A 187 8.07 -21.04 12.87
CA ASN A 187 8.50 -20.63 14.20
C ASN A 187 7.63 -19.48 14.76
N CYS A 188 7.32 -18.49 13.94
CA CYS A 188 6.46 -17.36 14.35
C CYS A 188 5.02 -17.83 14.67
N ILE A 189 4.44 -18.73 13.86
CA ILE A 189 3.10 -19.29 14.10
C ILE A 189 3.06 -20.21 15.33
N ASP A 190 4.14 -20.93 15.60
CA ASP A 190 4.22 -21.84 16.76
C ASP A 190 4.33 -21.09 18.09
N GLU A 191 4.87 -19.86 18.09
CA GLU A 191 4.90 -18.99 19.28
C GLU A 191 3.52 -18.46 19.68
N ALA A 192 2.53 -18.50 18.79
CA ALA A 192 1.18 -17.96 19.04
C ALA A 192 0.49 -18.62 20.24
N ARG A 193 -0.09 -17.79 21.13
CA ARG A 193 -0.82 -18.19 22.34
C ARG A 193 -2.30 -17.79 22.31
N HIS A 194 -2.66 -16.73 21.60
CA HIS A 194 -4.02 -16.14 21.64
C HIS A 194 -4.58 -15.80 20.26
N GLU A 195 -3.86 -15.03 19.45
CA GLU A 195 -4.38 -14.43 18.22
C GLU A 195 -3.34 -14.42 17.09
N ILE A 196 -3.79 -14.71 15.87
CA ILE A 196 -3.04 -14.47 14.63
C ILE A 196 -3.92 -13.65 13.69
N LEU A 197 -3.42 -12.50 13.25
CA LEU A 197 -4.02 -11.65 12.23
C LEU A 197 -3.09 -11.62 11.03
N LEU A 198 -3.56 -12.12 9.89
CA LEU A 198 -2.76 -12.30 8.68
C LEU A 198 -3.37 -11.54 7.53
N ASN A 199 -2.60 -10.63 6.91
CA ASN A 199 -2.96 -9.93 5.69
C ASN A 199 -2.00 -10.32 4.57
N VAL A 200 -2.51 -10.80 3.43
CA VAL A 200 -1.72 -11.18 2.28
C VAL A 200 -2.49 -11.08 0.96
N TYR A 201 -1.78 -10.70 -0.10
CA TYR A 201 -2.36 -10.57 -1.45
C TYR A 201 -2.82 -11.91 -2.03
N GLU A 202 -1.96 -12.95 -2.03
CA GLU A 202 -2.28 -14.30 -2.50
C GLU A 202 -1.82 -15.35 -1.50
N PHE A 203 -2.66 -16.37 -1.29
CA PHE A 203 -2.37 -17.49 -0.40
C PHE A 203 -2.72 -18.81 -1.07
N SER A 204 -1.73 -19.59 -1.45
CA SER A 204 -1.89 -20.93 -2.06
C SER A 204 -1.00 -22.03 -1.46
N SER A 205 -0.02 -21.69 -0.58
CA SER A 205 0.88 -22.66 0.06
C SER A 205 0.14 -23.60 1.02
N PRO A 206 0.14 -24.91 0.78
CA PRO A 206 -0.43 -25.90 1.69
C PRO A 206 0.31 -25.95 3.04
N GLU A 207 1.63 -25.82 3.03
CA GLU A 207 2.48 -25.92 4.22
C GLU A 207 2.21 -24.78 5.19
N MET A 208 2.03 -23.57 4.67
CA MET A 208 1.69 -22.40 5.47
C MET A 208 0.27 -22.51 6.04
N ALA A 209 -0.68 -23.03 5.26
CA ALA A 209 -2.04 -23.29 5.73
C ALA A 209 -2.07 -24.35 6.83
N ASP A 210 -1.27 -25.41 6.73
CA ASP A 210 -1.16 -26.47 7.75
C ASP A 210 -0.62 -25.93 9.08
N ALA A 211 0.31 -24.99 9.07
CA ALA A 211 0.79 -24.31 10.27
C ALA A 211 -0.34 -23.54 10.97
N LEU A 212 -1.14 -22.76 10.21
CA LEU A 212 -2.31 -22.03 10.75
C LEU A 212 -3.38 -23.00 11.29
N ILE A 213 -3.69 -24.08 10.57
CA ILE A 213 -4.65 -25.09 11.01
C ILE A 213 -4.16 -25.77 12.32
N SER A 214 -2.86 -26.02 12.43
CA SER A 214 -2.25 -26.55 13.65
C SER A 214 -2.37 -25.56 14.81
N ALA A 215 -2.11 -24.27 14.58
CA ALA A 215 -2.33 -23.21 15.57
C ALA A 215 -3.81 -23.13 15.97
N ARG A 216 -4.75 -23.22 15.03
CA ARG A 216 -6.19 -23.23 15.32
C ARG A 216 -6.60 -24.41 16.21
N LYS A 217 -6.02 -25.59 15.99
CA LYS A 217 -6.23 -26.78 16.83
C LYS A 217 -5.69 -26.59 18.27
N ARG A 218 -4.67 -25.76 18.46
CA ARG A 218 -4.21 -25.32 19.80
C ARG A 218 -5.15 -24.32 20.48
N GLY A 219 -6.20 -23.85 19.79
CA GLY A 219 -7.19 -22.92 20.32
C GLY A 219 -6.93 -21.45 19.96
N ILE A 220 -5.96 -21.14 19.10
CA ILE A 220 -5.61 -19.80 18.68
C ILE A 220 -6.73 -19.20 17.80
N ASN A 221 -7.08 -17.93 18.02
CA ASN A 221 -8.00 -17.21 17.15
C ASN A 221 -7.25 -16.70 15.92
N ILE A 222 -7.76 -17.03 14.73
CA ILE A 222 -7.07 -16.70 13.47
C ILE A 222 -8.03 -15.99 12.53
N THR A 223 -7.63 -14.83 12.04
CA THR A 223 -8.31 -14.09 10.99
C THR A 223 -7.34 -13.83 9.84
N VAL A 224 -7.76 -14.18 8.64
CA VAL A 224 -7.02 -13.99 7.39
C VAL A 224 -7.76 -12.97 6.53
N LEU A 225 -7.08 -11.95 6.06
CA LEU A 225 -7.55 -10.98 5.07
C LEU A 225 -6.77 -11.18 3.78
N LEU A 226 -7.48 -11.32 2.67
CA LEU A 226 -6.93 -11.58 1.33
C LEU A 226 -7.39 -10.50 0.35
N GLU A 227 -6.63 -10.32 -0.73
CA GLU A 227 -7.15 -9.62 -1.91
C GLU A 227 -8.29 -10.42 -2.55
N GLY A 228 -9.41 -9.75 -2.81
CA GLY A 228 -10.62 -10.39 -3.38
C GLY A 228 -10.59 -10.53 -4.90
N GLY A 229 -9.76 -9.75 -5.59
CA GLY A 229 -9.62 -9.76 -7.04
C GLY A 229 -8.17 -9.59 -7.51
N PRO A 230 -7.25 -10.49 -7.11
CA PRO A 230 -5.85 -10.38 -7.54
C PRO A 230 -5.76 -10.45 -9.07
N VAL A 231 -4.66 -9.95 -9.63
CA VAL A 231 -4.43 -10.00 -11.09
C VAL A 231 -4.51 -11.46 -11.57
N GLY A 232 -5.40 -11.73 -12.51
CA GLY A 232 -5.72 -13.10 -12.96
C GLY A 232 -6.81 -13.81 -12.15
N GLY A 233 -7.33 -13.18 -11.09
CA GLY A 233 -8.34 -13.75 -10.19
C GLY A 233 -7.75 -14.71 -9.15
N ILE A 234 -8.57 -15.14 -8.18
CA ILE A 234 -8.18 -16.14 -7.19
C ILE A 234 -8.01 -17.49 -7.90
N THR A 235 -6.83 -18.08 -7.82
CA THR A 235 -6.52 -19.38 -8.47
C THR A 235 -7.32 -20.53 -7.87
N SER A 236 -7.34 -21.69 -8.54
CA SER A 236 -7.95 -22.91 -8.01
C SER A 236 -7.30 -23.37 -6.71
N GLU A 237 -5.98 -23.24 -6.62
CA GLU A 237 -5.16 -23.55 -5.44
C GLU A 237 -5.47 -22.60 -4.29
N GLY A 238 -5.54 -21.29 -4.54
CA GLY A 238 -5.94 -20.29 -3.56
C GLY A 238 -7.36 -20.53 -3.01
N ASN A 239 -8.31 -20.89 -3.89
CA ASN A 239 -9.65 -21.29 -3.48
C ASN A 239 -9.64 -22.55 -2.61
N ALA A 240 -8.80 -23.54 -2.92
CA ALA A 240 -8.65 -24.76 -2.10
C ALA A 240 -8.07 -24.44 -0.71
N ILE A 241 -7.11 -23.51 -0.62
CA ILE A 241 -6.59 -23.05 0.68
C ILE A 241 -7.67 -22.32 1.48
N CYS A 242 -8.45 -21.43 0.88
CA CYS A 242 -9.57 -20.77 1.57
C CYS A 242 -10.57 -21.78 2.13
N GLU A 243 -10.92 -22.81 1.35
CA GLU A 243 -11.79 -23.91 1.79
C GLU A 243 -11.19 -24.66 2.97
N ARG A 244 -9.90 -25.05 2.90
CA ARG A 244 -9.21 -25.76 4.00
C ARG A 244 -9.17 -24.93 5.29
N LEU A 245 -8.89 -23.63 5.20
CA LEU A 245 -8.85 -22.75 6.37
C LEU A 245 -10.25 -22.62 7.00
N THR A 246 -11.27 -22.33 6.19
CA THR A 246 -12.65 -22.15 6.69
C THR A 246 -13.25 -23.43 7.25
N SER A 247 -12.99 -24.58 6.62
CA SER A 247 -13.41 -25.91 7.14
C SER A 247 -12.75 -26.26 8.48
N ASN A 248 -11.63 -25.62 8.83
CA ASN A 248 -10.97 -25.74 10.13
C ASN A 248 -11.29 -24.58 11.09
N ASN A 249 -12.41 -23.85 10.88
CA ASN A 249 -12.87 -22.76 11.72
C ASN A 249 -11.88 -21.58 11.82
N ILE A 250 -11.14 -21.29 10.76
CA ILE A 250 -10.37 -20.07 10.59
C ILE A 250 -11.23 -19.04 9.84
N THR A 251 -11.29 -17.82 10.34
CA THR A 251 -12.01 -16.74 9.67
C THR A 251 -11.21 -16.25 8.46
N VAL A 252 -11.80 -16.36 7.26
CA VAL A 252 -11.19 -15.83 6.03
C VAL A 252 -12.09 -14.73 5.46
N ARG A 253 -11.50 -13.57 5.19
CA ARG A 253 -12.12 -12.41 4.60
C ARG A 253 -11.39 -11.99 3.33
N SER A 254 -12.09 -11.34 2.42
CA SER A 254 -11.46 -10.73 1.25
C SER A 254 -11.87 -9.26 1.12
N MET A 255 -10.93 -8.46 0.66
CA MET A 255 -11.16 -7.07 0.27
C MET A 255 -11.46 -7.02 -1.23
N GLY A 256 -12.53 -6.33 -1.62
CA GLY A 256 -12.92 -6.18 -3.01
C GLY A 256 -14.15 -5.30 -3.18
N THR A 257 -14.41 -4.82 -4.39
CA THR A 257 -15.62 -4.06 -4.70
C THR A 257 -16.82 -5.00 -4.81
N ILE A 258 -17.90 -4.71 -4.07
CA ILE A 258 -19.11 -5.52 -4.01
C ILE A 258 -20.32 -4.62 -4.24
N GLY A 259 -20.93 -4.68 -5.44
CA GLY A 259 -22.01 -3.78 -5.81
C GLY A 259 -21.57 -2.33 -5.69
N ASP A 260 -22.33 -1.50 -4.94
CA ASP A 260 -22.01 -0.09 -4.70
C ASP A 260 -20.97 0.12 -3.58
N ASN A 261 -20.53 -0.95 -2.90
CA ASN A 261 -19.46 -0.87 -1.90
C ASN A 261 -18.10 -0.98 -2.60
N HIS A 262 -17.49 0.15 -2.91
CA HIS A 262 -16.17 0.22 -3.50
C HIS A 262 -15.10 -0.16 -2.48
N ALA A 263 -14.13 -1.00 -2.88
CA ALA A 263 -12.96 -1.31 -2.05
C ALA A 263 -12.13 -0.03 -1.83
N PRO A 264 -11.64 0.21 -0.60
CA PRO A 264 -10.87 1.42 -0.30
C PRO A 264 -9.51 1.45 -1.01
N TYR A 265 -8.99 0.30 -1.39
CA TYR A 265 -7.71 0.16 -2.08
C TYR A 265 -7.90 -0.55 -3.41
N ARG A 266 -7.05 -0.20 -4.39
CA ARG A 266 -7.06 -0.87 -5.70
C ARG A 266 -6.72 -2.35 -5.57
N TYR A 267 -5.75 -2.66 -4.70
CA TYR A 267 -5.40 -4.01 -4.26
C TYR A 267 -5.00 -3.98 -2.79
N ASP A 268 -5.39 -5.00 -2.05
CA ASP A 268 -4.80 -5.34 -0.76
C ASP A 268 -3.53 -6.16 -1.01
N HIS A 269 -2.41 -5.45 -1.20
CA HIS A 269 -1.14 -6.06 -1.58
C HIS A 269 -0.14 -6.14 -0.42
N ALA A 270 -0.59 -5.85 0.80
CA ALA A 270 0.22 -6.02 2.01
C ALA A 270 0.52 -7.50 2.28
N LYS A 271 1.61 -7.77 2.99
CA LYS A 271 2.05 -9.13 3.37
C LYS A 271 2.65 -9.10 4.76
N TYR A 272 1.78 -9.23 5.76
CA TYR A 272 2.21 -9.24 7.15
C TYR A 272 1.34 -10.11 8.04
N ILE A 273 1.89 -10.49 9.20
CA ILE A 273 1.20 -11.24 10.25
C ILE A 273 1.46 -10.57 11.58
N VAL A 274 0.41 -10.34 12.36
CA VAL A 274 0.50 -9.96 13.76
C VAL A 274 0.21 -11.17 14.63
N VAL A 275 1.10 -11.51 15.57
CA VAL A 275 0.92 -12.61 16.51
C VAL A 275 0.93 -12.07 17.94
N ASP A 276 -0.15 -12.31 18.66
CA ASP A 276 -0.34 -11.98 20.09
C ASP A 276 -0.05 -10.52 20.48
N SER A 277 -0.16 -9.57 19.55
CA SER A 277 0.24 -8.18 19.75
C SER A 277 1.68 -8.03 20.25
N LEU A 278 2.57 -8.94 19.90
CA LEU A 278 3.99 -8.95 20.26
C LEU A 278 4.90 -9.13 19.06
N TYR A 279 4.55 -10.05 18.16
CA TYR A 279 5.35 -10.33 16.96
C TYR A 279 4.68 -9.70 15.74
N ILE A 280 5.50 -9.14 14.86
CA ILE A 280 5.08 -8.72 13.53
C ILE A 280 6.01 -9.34 12.50
N PHE A 281 5.47 -10.17 11.62
CA PHE A 281 6.15 -10.77 10.49
C PHE A 281 5.79 -9.99 9.23
N ILE A 282 6.78 -9.48 8.52
CA ILE A 282 6.60 -8.68 7.29
C ILE A 282 7.50 -9.27 6.21
N THR A 283 6.99 -9.37 4.98
CA THR A 283 7.74 -9.91 3.85
C THR A 283 7.34 -9.26 2.53
N SER A 284 8.22 -9.35 1.55
CA SER A 284 7.92 -8.99 0.16
C SER A 284 7.12 -10.09 -0.57
N GLU A 285 7.07 -11.33 0.00
CA GLU A 285 6.56 -12.52 -0.68
C GLU A 285 5.07 -12.76 -0.46
N ASN A 286 4.40 -13.30 -1.50
CA ASN A 286 3.08 -13.90 -1.37
C ASN A 286 3.19 -15.26 -0.65
N PHE A 287 2.09 -15.71 -0.03
CA PHE A 287 2.06 -16.98 0.69
C PHE A 287 1.80 -18.16 -0.27
N LYS A 288 2.79 -18.38 -1.13
CA LYS A 288 2.83 -19.40 -2.19
C LYS A 288 4.05 -20.29 -2.02
N GLY A 289 4.04 -21.44 -2.69
CA GLY A 289 5.16 -22.36 -2.64
C GLY A 289 6.50 -21.78 -3.07
N ASN A 290 6.49 -20.84 -4.04
CA ASN A 290 7.71 -20.18 -4.49
C ASN A 290 8.17 -19.01 -3.59
N GLY A 291 7.28 -18.42 -2.79
CA GLY A 291 7.66 -17.41 -1.79
C GLY A 291 8.10 -18.04 -0.45
N PHE A 292 7.58 -19.24 -0.16
CA PHE A 292 7.87 -20.02 1.05
C PHE A 292 8.11 -21.48 0.67
N PRO A 293 9.16 -21.78 -0.09
CA PRO A 293 9.42 -23.14 -0.55
C PRO A 293 9.82 -24.06 0.61
N SER A 294 9.59 -25.34 0.40
CA SER A 294 10.11 -26.38 1.27
C SER A 294 11.64 -26.35 1.28
N GLU A 295 12.25 -26.95 2.30
CA GLU A 295 13.70 -27.02 2.44
C GLU A 295 14.36 -27.56 1.16
N ASP A 296 15.47 -26.95 0.76
CA ASP A 296 16.25 -27.26 -0.46
C ASP A 296 15.49 -27.11 -1.78
N LYS A 297 14.40 -26.33 -1.83
CA LYS A 297 13.68 -26.02 -3.06
C LYS A 297 13.91 -24.58 -3.52
N SER A 298 14.00 -24.42 -4.83
CA SER A 298 14.07 -23.11 -5.48
C SER A 298 12.79 -22.30 -5.24
N GLY A 299 12.94 -21.00 -5.21
CA GLY A 299 11.85 -20.05 -5.04
C GLY A 299 12.28 -18.64 -5.41
N ASN A 300 11.45 -17.68 -5.01
CA ASN A 300 11.75 -16.27 -5.25
C ASN A 300 12.78 -15.74 -4.25
N ARG A 301 13.64 -14.81 -4.69
CA ARG A 301 14.36 -13.93 -3.77
C ARG A 301 13.39 -12.89 -3.21
N GLY A 302 13.16 -12.95 -1.91
CA GLY A 302 12.37 -11.98 -1.17
C GLY A 302 12.96 -11.73 0.21
N TRP A 303 12.84 -10.49 0.70
CA TRP A 303 13.28 -10.12 2.04
C TRP A 303 12.11 -10.13 3.02
N GLY A 304 12.39 -10.50 4.25
CA GLY A 304 11.41 -10.45 5.32
C GLY A 304 12.05 -10.27 6.69
N VAL A 305 11.24 -9.84 7.66
CA VAL A 305 11.64 -9.63 9.04
C VAL A 305 10.53 -10.04 9.99
N CYS A 306 10.90 -10.67 11.11
CA CYS A 306 10.02 -10.87 12.25
C CYS A 306 10.49 -9.95 13.38
N LEU A 307 9.74 -8.88 13.69
CA LEU A 307 10.02 -7.97 14.78
C LEU A 307 9.34 -8.44 16.06
N ILE A 308 9.96 -8.14 17.19
CA ILE A 308 9.50 -8.52 18.53
C ILE A 308 9.38 -7.24 19.34
N ASP A 309 8.22 -6.60 19.26
CA ASP A 309 7.93 -5.36 19.97
C ASP A 309 6.42 -5.12 20.07
N PRO A 310 5.86 -4.90 21.26
CA PRO A 310 4.42 -4.71 21.43
C PRO A 310 3.89 -3.41 20.81
N GLY A 311 4.71 -2.36 20.69
CA GLY A 311 4.30 -1.09 20.09
C GLY A 311 4.16 -1.22 18.57
N VAL A 312 5.16 -1.83 17.91
CA VAL A 312 5.09 -2.12 16.45
C VAL A 312 3.94 -3.07 16.15
N ALA A 313 3.77 -4.14 16.94
CA ALA A 313 2.69 -5.10 16.76
C ALA A 313 1.31 -4.47 16.97
N ALA A 314 1.14 -3.58 17.97
CA ALA A 314 -0.09 -2.84 18.19
C ALA A 314 -0.43 -1.91 17.01
N TYR A 315 0.57 -1.22 16.43
CA TYR A 315 0.40 -0.38 15.25
C TYR A 315 -0.14 -1.18 14.05
N PHE A 316 0.48 -2.31 13.70
CA PHE A 316 0.00 -3.15 12.60
C PHE A 316 -1.33 -3.86 12.91
N ARG A 317 -1.61 -4.14 14.19
CA ARG A 317 -2.90 -4.67 14.63
C ARG A 317 -4.02 -3.64 14.39
N GLU A 318 -3.78 -2.37 14.66
CA GLU A 318 -4.72 -1.29 14.37
C GLU A 318 -4.97 -1.15 12.87
N VAL A 319 -3.92 -1.21 12.05
CA VAL A 319 -4.02 -1.26 10.57
C VAL A 319 -4.92 -2.41 10.13
N PHE A 320 -4.64 -3.63 10.60
CA PHE A 320 -5.41 -4.81 10.23
C PHE A 320 -6.88 -4.69 10.62
N LEU A 321 -7.15 -4.22 11.83
CA LEU A 321 -8.52 -4.06 12.33
C LEU A 321 -9.28 -2.96 11.57
N SER A 322 -8.60 -1.88 11.19
CA SER A 322 -9.18 -0.85 10.33
C SER A 322 -9.58 -1.42 8.98
N ASP A 323 -8.67 -2.20 8.35
CA ASP A 323 -8.90 -2.78 7.03
C ASP A 323 -10.01 -3.85 7.06
N VAL A 324 -9.93 -4.83 7.97
CA VAL A 324 -10.89 -5.96 8.03
C VAL A 324 -12.32 -5.56 8.44
N ASN A 325 -12.46 -4.42 9.11
CA ASN A 325 -13.77 -3.84 9.48
C ASN A 325 -14.21 -2.73 8.52
N GLY A 326 -13.42 -2.45 7.49
CA GLY A 326 -13.69 -1.44 6.47
C GLY A 326 -14.78 -1.85 5.47
N LYS A 327 -15.01 -1.00 4.48
CA LYS A 327 -15.92 -1.30 3.35
C LYS A 327 -15.25 -2.25 2.37
N GLY A 328 -16.08 -2.90 1.54
CA GLY A 328 -15.57 -3.87 0.56
C GLY A 328 -15.03 -5.17 1.15
N ILE A 329 -15.30 -5.45 2.43
CA ILE A 329 -14.88 -6.69 3.09
C ILE A 329 -16.02 -7.72 3.09
N SER A 330 -15.73 -8.91 2.62
CA SER A 330 -16.68 -10.03 2.59
C SER A 330 -16.07 -11.34 3.09
N PRO A 331 -16.87 -12.25 3.66
CA PRO A 331 -16.40 -13.60 3.95
C PRO A 331 -16.12 -14.36 2.64
N ILE A 332 -15.08 -15.16 2.63
CA ILE A 332 -14.76 -16.09 1.55
C ILE A 332 -14.64 -17.51 2.11
N ALA A 333 -15.41 -18.44 1.54
CA ALA A 333 -15.39 -19.83 1.95
C ALA A 333 -14.42 -20.70 1.12
N GLY A 334 -14.06 -20.22 -0.08
CA GLY A 334 -13.29 -20.98 -1.04
C GLY A 334 -14.09 -22.13 -1.68
N LYS A 335 -13.40 -22.98 -2.41
CA LYS A 335 -13.95 -24.18 -3.05
C LYS A 335 -12.89 -25.28 -3.02
N ALA A 336 -13.31 -26.52 -2.80
CA ALA A 336 -12.41 -27.67 -2.94
C ALA A 336 -11.77 -27.71 -4.33
N GLY A 337 -10.48 -27.94 -4.38
CA GLY A 337 -9.68 -27.92 -5.61
C GLY A 337 -8.31 -28.58 -5.43
N PRO A 338 -7.46 -28.52 -6.46
CA PRO A 338 -6.09 -28.98 -6.36
C PRO A 338 -5.31 -28.11 -5.35
N LEU A 339 -4.31 -28.67 -4.72
CA LEU A 339 -3.31 -27.94 -3.95
C LEU A 339 -2.15 -27.55 -4.88
N GLU A 340 -1.43 -26.50 -4.52
CA GLU A 340 -0.20 -26.11 -5.21
C GLU A 340 0.80 -27.28 -5.14
N PRO A 341 1.37 -27.70 -6.28
CA PRO A 341 2.38 -28.74 -6.27
C PRO A 341 3.66 -28.22 -5.63
N GLU A 342 4.39 -29.10 -4.96
CA GLU A 342 5.72 -28.75 -4.45
C GLU A 342 6.67 -28.44 -5.60
N GLY A 343 7.49 -27.40 -5.44
CA GLY A 343 8.54 -27.05 -6.41
C GLY A 343 9.53 -28.21 -6.62
N THR A 344 9.97 -28.43 -7.84
CA THR A 344 10.87 -29.55 -8.20
C THR A 344 12.33 -29.14 -8.31
N ALA A 345 12.62 -27.85 -8.63
CA ALA A 345 13.98 -27.34 -8.73
C ALA A 345 14.65 -27.29 -7.33
N SER A 346 15.93 -27.58 -7.27
CA SER A 346 16.73 -27.51 -6.04
C SER A 346 17.27 -26.10 -5.82
N HIS A 347 17.52 -25.77 -4.56
CA HIS A 347 18.23 -24.56 -4.14
C HIS A 347 19.21 -24.92 -3.03
N THR A 348 20.39 -24.33 -3.11
CA THR A 348 21.43 -24.47 -2.08
C THR A 348 21.25 -23.35 -1.07
N LYS A 349 20.85 -23.70 0.15
CA LYS A 349 20.64 -22.73 1.23
C LYS A 349 21.95 -22.00 1.58
N GLU A 350 21.98 -20.70 1.42
CA GLU A 350 23.16 -19.86 1.67
C GLU A 350 22.98 -18.99 2.92
N PHE A 351 21.75 -18.54 3.19
CA PHE A 351 21.44 -17.60 4.27
C PHE A 351 20.61 -18.26 5.36
N SER A 352 20.96 -17.98 6.62
CA SER A 352 20.22 -18.40 7.81
C SER A 352 19.59 -17.19 8.49
N PRO A 353 18.50 -17.35 9.27
CA PRO A 353 17.91 -16.23 10.01
C PRO A 353 18.92 -15.56 10.93
N GLN A 354 18.97 -14.22 10.94
CA GLN A 354 19.89 -13.44 11.79
C GLN A 354 19.12 -12.56 12.76
N ARG A 355 19.44 -12.65 14.06
CA ARG A 355 18.87 -11.82 15.11
C ARG A 355 19.57 -10.47 15.20
N PHE A 356 18.81 -9.44 15.57
CA PHE A 356 19.32 -8.12 15.93
C PHE A 356 18.54 -7.56 17.13
N GLU A 357 19.10 -6.57 17.79
CA GLU A 357 18.50 -5.92 18.96
C GLU A 357 18.73 -4.39 18.89
N GLY A 358 17.90 -3.65 19.62
CA GLY A 358 18.08 -2.20 19.81
C GLY A 358 17.80 -1.34 18.57
N ALA A 359 17.08 -1.86 17.59
CA ALA A 359 16.75 -1.13 16.36
C ALA A 359 15.79 0.04 16.60
N LYS A 360 15.90 1.06 15.74
CA LYS A 360 14.81 1.99 15.49
C LYS A 360 14.03 1.48 14.28
N VAL A 361 12.71 1.35 14.44
CA VAL A 361 11.81 0.84 13.41
C VAL A 361 10.75 1.89 13.08
N THR A 362 10.56 2.14 11.78
CA THR A 362 9.55 3.04 11.26
C THR A 362 8.65 2.25 10.30
N PRO A 363 7.37 2.01 10.65
CA PRO A 363 6.40 1.41 9.73
C PRO A 363 6.21 2.25 8.49
N VAL A 364 6.07 1.59 7.34
CA VAL A 364 5.77 2.19 6.03
C VAL A 364 4.52 1.54 5.49
N LEU A 365 3.47 2.32 5.35
CA LEU A 365 2.19 1.90 4.79
C LEU A 365 1.89 2.66 3.51
N ALA A 366 1.33 2.01 2.51
CA ALA A 366 0.72 2.72 1.40
C ALA A 366 -0.81 2.68 1.53
N PRO A 367 -1.48 3.81 1.17
CA PRO A 367 -0.89 5.06 0.69
C PRO A 367 -0.41 6.01 1.81
N ASP A 368 -0.68 5.71 3.07
CA ASP A 368 -0.58 6.59 4.23
C ASP A 368 0.80 7.25 4.37
N THR A 369 1.84 6.44 4.40
CA THR A 369 3.22 6.86 4.74
C THR A 369 4.26 6.39 3.71
N SER A 370 3.85 6.01 2.50
CA SER A 370 4.75 5.55 1.42
C SER A 370 5.82 6.59 1.04
N TYR A 371 5.57 7.89 1.29
CA TYR A 371 6.53 8.98 1.10
C TYR A 371 7.81 8.82 1.93
N LEU A 372 7.77 8.06 3.04
CA LEU A 372 8.95 7.76 3.87
C LEU A 372 10.04 7.01 3.10
N ILE A 373 9.71 6.32 2.01
CA ILE A 373 10.71 5.73 1.09
C ILE A 373 11.53 6.84 0.41
N SER A 374 10.88 7.91 -0.05
CA SER A 374 11.59 9.07 -0.61
C SER A 374 12.47 9.74 0.44
N ASP A 375 12.00 9.86 1.69
CA ASP A 375 12.79 10.44 2.79
C ASP A 375 13.99 9.57 3.14
N LEU A 376 13.83 8.24 3.12
CA LEU A 376 14.93 7.28 3.30
C LEU A 376 16.01 7.50 2.23
N LEU A 377 15.64 7.56 0.94
CA LEU A 377 16.58 7.78 -0.18
C LEU A 377 17.26 9.15 -0.12
N ARG A 378 16.53 10.20 0.27
CA ARG A 378 17.09 11.54 0.49
C ARG A 378 18.09 11.58 1.63
N SER A 379 17.91 10.74 2.65
CA SER A 379 18.80 10.69 3.83
C SER A 379 20.17 10.08 3.53
N ALA A 380 20.36 9.46 2.38
CA ALA A 380 21.60 8.79 2.00
C ALA A 380 22.76 9.78 1.85
N SER A 381 23.92 9.39 2.39
CA SER A 381 25.17 10.16 2.36
C SER A 381 26.34 9.44 1.68
N GLY A 382 26.33 8.12 1.60
CA GLY A 382 27.41 7.31 1.05
C GLY A 382 26.96 6.31 -0.02
N ARG A 383 25.97 5.48 0.29
CA ARG A 383 25.57 4.38 -0.60
C ARG A 383 24.08 4.05 -0.51
N ILE A 384 23.50 3.68 -1.63
CA ILE A 384 22.16 3.09 -1.74
C ILE A 384 22.27 1.82 -2.57
N ASP A 385 21.74 0.72 -2.05
CA ASP A 385 21.54 -0.53 -2.80
C ASP A 385 20.03 -0.81 -2.88
N ILE A 386 19.54 -1.02 -4.07
CA ILE A 386 18.12 -1.18 -4.39
C ILE A 386 17.94 -2.53 -5.08
N GLU A 387 17.05 -3.38 -4.53
CA GLU A 387 16.67 -4.64 -5.16
C GLU A 387 15.15 -4.67 -5.35
N GLN A 388 14.72 -4.73 -6.61
CA GLN A 388 13.32 -4.59 -6.99
C GLN A 388 12.88 -5.67 -7.97
N ALA A 389 11.66 -6.17 -7.76
CA ALA A 389 11.01 -7.02 -8.75
C ALA A 389 10.89 -6.30 -10.11
N TYR A 390 10.49 -5.04 -10.07
CA TYR A 390 10.47 -4.16 -11.23
C TYR A 390 10.35 -2.69 -10.83
N ILE A 391 10.72 -1.80 -11.76
CA ILE A 391 10.53 -0.37 -11.65
C ILE A 391 9.78 0.11 -12.90
N SER A 392 8.64 0.77 -12.73
CA SER A 392 7.88 1.35 -13.84
C SER A 392 7.74 2.85 -13.67
N ASN A 393 7.67 3.59 -14.78
CA ASN A 393 7.41 5.01 -14.79
C ASN A 393 6.04 5.36 -14.16
N GLU A 394 5.91 6.55 -13.56
CA GLU A 394 4.63 7.04 -13.01
C GLU A 394 3.57 7.19 -14.13
N SER A 395 4.01 7.68 -15.29
CA SER A 395 3.27 7.77 -16.54
C SER A 395 4.23 8.01 -17.70
N LYS A 396 3.73 8.05 -18.93
CA LYS A 396 4.58 8.29 -20.11
C LYS A 396 5.41 9.59 -19.95
N GLY A 397 6.73 9.44 -19.90
CA GLY A 397 7.69 10.54 -19.76
C GLY A 397 7.82 11.10 -18.33
N VAL A 398 7.19 10.48 -17.33
CA VAL A 398 7.34 10.84 -15.91
C VAL A 398 8.02 9.69 -15.19
N PRO A 399 9.31 9.81 -14.82
CA PRO A 399 10.05 8.75 -14.14
C PRO A 399 9.43 8.38 -12.80
N ASN A 400 9.68 7.15 -12.35
CA ASN A 400 9.30 6.69 -11.02
C ASN A 400 9.81 7.64 -9.93
N ARG A 401 8.96 7.98 -8.96
CA ARG A 401 9.29 8.93 -7.88
C ARG A 401 10.46 8.47 -7.01
N PHE A 402 10.54 7.18 -6.68
CA PHE A 402 11.62 6.65 -5.85
C PHE A 402 12.92 6.53 -6.64
N LEU A 403 12.87 6.09 -7.89
CA LEU A 403 14.03 6.09 -8.79
C LEU A 403 14.58 7.51 -9.00
N SER A 404 13.71 8.49 -9.14
CA SER A 404 14.10 9.91 -9.25
C SER A 404 14.87 10.37 -8.01
N GLU A 405 14.46 9.98 -6.80
CA GLU A 405 15.20 10.30 -5.57
C GLU A 405 16.54 9.56 -5.48
N ALA A 406 16.61 8.30 -5.95
CA ALA A 406 17.87 7.55 -6.04
C ALA A 406 18.86 8.20 -7.03
N ILE A 407 18.39 8.61 -8.19
CA ILE A 407 19.21 9.37 -9.17
C ILE A 407 19.66 10.71 -8.57
N ASN A 408 18.77 11.44 -7.88
CA ASN A 408 19.12 12.68 -7.19
C ASN A 408 20.15 12.46 -6.07
N ALA A 409 20.08 11.33 -5.36
CA ALA A 409 21.12 10.95 -4.41
C ALA A 409 22.47 10.75 -5.11
N SER A 410 22.50 10.07 -6.26
CA SER A 410 23.72 9.88 -7.05
C SER A 410 24.29 11.20 -7.58
N ARG A 411 23.44 12.18 -7.96
CA ARG A 411 23.86 13.56 -8.30
C ARG A 411 24.52 14.29 -7.13
N ARG A 412 24.22 13.90 -5.87
CA ARG A 412 24.90 14.38 -4.65
C ARG A 412 26.22 13.65 -4.38
N GLY A 413 26.59 12.65 -5.18
CA GLY A 413 27.80 11.84 -5.02
C GLY A 413 27.59 10.53 -4.26
N VAL A 414 26.36 10.16 -3.94
CA VAL A 414 26.03 8.88 -3.32
C VAL A 414 26.18 7.76 -4.36
N HIS A 415 26.86 6.67 -3.99
CA HIS A 415 26.96 5.48 -4.85
C HIS A 415 25.63 4.72 -4.85
N VAL A 416 25.02 4.56 -6.01
CA VAL A 416 23.72 3.89 -6.16
C VAL A 416 23.84 2.66 -7.04
N ARG A 417 23.35 1.52 -6.56
CA ARG A 417 23.23 0.28 -7.33
C ARG A 417 21.77 -0.15 -7.37
N VAL A 418 21.30 -0.61 -8.53
CA VAL A 418 19.92 -1.07 -8.74
C VAL A 418 19.96 -2.46 -9.37
N LEU A 419 19.47 -3.45 -8.65
CA LEU A 419 19.29 -4.82 -9.14
C LEU A 419 17.81 -5.06 -9.45
N LEU A 420 17.53 -5.49 -10.66
CA LEU A 420 16.18 -5.76 -11.17
C LEU A 420 16.01 -7.25 -11.48
N ASP A 421 14.79 -7.73 -11.39
CA ASP A 421 14.45 -9.08 -11.81
C ASP A 421 14.66 -9.28 -13.31
N SER A 422 15.13 -10.46 -13.70
CA SER A 422 15.29 -10.86 -15.10
C SER A 422 14.30 -11.94 -15.55
N TYR A 423 13.30 -12.25 -14.73
CA TYR A 423 12.28 -13.20 -15.12
C TYR A 423 11.55 -12.74 -16.38
N TRP A 424 11.27 -13.66 -17.31
CA TRP A 424 10.76 -13.34 -18.66
C TRP A 424 9.55 -12.39 -18.67
N PHE A 425 8.67 -12.48 -17.66
CA PHE A 425 7.50 -11.61 -17.55
C PHE A 425 7.87 -10.15 -17.31
N ASN A 426 9.04 -9.86 -16.76
CA ASN A 426 9.54 -8.52 -16.46
C ASN A 426 10.59 -8.05 -17.48
N THR A 427 10.81 -8.79 -18.58
CA THR A 427 11.86 -8.49 -19.60
C THR A 427 11.44 -8.74 -21.05
N GLU A 428 10.23 -9.23 -21.33
CA GLU A 428 9.78 -9.53 -22.71
C GLU A 428 8.70 -8.56 -23.23
N GLY A 429 8.34 -7.51 -22.47
CA GLY A 429 7.32 -6.50 -22.83
C GLY A 429 7.92 -5.20 -23.37
N GLU A 430 7.14 -4.13 -23.35
CA GLU A 430 7.57 -2.76 -23.57
C GLU A 430 7.62 -2.04 -22.22
N ASP A 431 8.62 -1.19 -21.98
CA ASP A 431 8.85 -0.47 -20.71
C ASP A 431 9.16 -1.40 -19.51
N ASP A 432 9.86 -2.51 -19.75
CA ASP A 432 10.25 -3.54 -18.78
C ASP A 432 11.61 -3.27 -18.10
N ASN A 433 12.11 -4.24 -17.33
CA ASN A 433 13.32 -4.09 -16.52
C ASN A 433 14.62 -3.92 -17.33
N ASP A 434 14.72 -4.50 -18.50
CA ASP A 434 15.88 -4.35 -19.38
C ASP A 434 15.96 -2.94 -19.97
N GLU A 435 14.84 -2.35 -20.39
CA GLU A 435 14.78 -0.95 -20.81
C GLU A 435 15.00 -0.01 -19.61
N MET A 436 14.46 -0.34 -18.43
CA MET A 436 14.70 0.44 -17.23
C MET A 436 16.17 0.41 -16.81
N MET A 437 16.82 -0.75 -16.84
CA MET A 437 18.27 -0.88 -16.64
C MET A 437 19.05 -0.04 -17.64
N ALA A 438 18.72 -0.12 -18.93
CA ALA A 438 19.36 0.66 -19.98
C ALA A 438 19.18 2.17 -19.76
N TYR A 439 17.97 2.62 -19.36
CA TYR A 439 17.67 4.00 -19.02
C TYR A 439 18.53 4.51 -17.85
N ILE A 440 18.59 3.75 -16.75
CA ILE A 440 19.38 4.11 -15.56
C ILE A 440 20.87 4.25 -15.93
N ASN A 441 21.41 3.28 -16.66
CA ASN A 441 22.83 3.28 -17.08
C ASN A 441 23.12 4.39 -18.11
N GLN A 442 22.17 4.75 -18.97
CA GLN A 442 22.29 5.90 -19.87
C GLN A 442 22.35 7.22 -19.10
N VAL A 443 21.50 7.41 -18.08
CA VAL A 443 21.54 8.59 -17.20
C VAL A 443 22.90 8.66 -16.50
N ALA A 444 23.36 7.53 -15.92
CA ALA A 444 24.66 7.44 -15.26
C ALA A 444 25.83 7.85 -16.18
N ALA A 445 25.85 7.33 -17.41
CA ALA A 445 26.88 7.66 -18.38
C ALA A 445 26.83 9.12 -18.86
N THR A 446 25.62 9.64 -19.10
CA THR A 446 25.43 11.01 -19.62
C THR A 446 25.81 12.07 -18.58
N GLU A 447 25.45 11.84 -17.33
CA GLU A 447 25.70 12.78 -16.23
C GLU A 447 26.97 12.44 -15.42
N HIS A 448 27.70 11.37 -15.79
CA HIS A 448 28.90 10.87 -15.09
C HIS A 448 28.64 10.58 -13.60
N LEU A 449 27.54 9.89 -13.30
CA LEU A 449 27.11 9.60 -11.94
C LEU A 449 27.67 8.27 -11.42
N PRO A 450 27.92 8.13 -10.11
CA PRO A 450 28.21 6.85 -9.46
C PRO A 450 26.93 6.01 -9.29
N LEU A 451 26.32 5.62 -10.41
CA LEU A 451 25.05 4.92 -10.52
C LEU A 451 25.22 3.75 -11.49
N GLU A 452 24.76 2.57 -11.11
CA GLU A 452 24.78 1.38 -11.95
C GLU A 452 23.50 0.55 -11.74
N ALA A 453 22.94 0.02 -12.82
CA ALA A 453 21.83 -0.93 -12.79
C ALA A 453 22.21 -2.24 -13.47
N ARG A 454 21.70 -3.36 -12.93
CA ARG A 454 21.86 -4.71 -13.47
C ARG A 454 20.57 -5.50 -13.39
N CYS A 455 20.43 -6.53 -14.24
CA CYS A 455 19.44 -7.58 -14.07
C CYS A 455 20.07 -8.80 -13.40
N ALA A 456 19.33 -9.49 -12.52
CA ALA A 456 19.80 -10.65 -11.78
C ALA A 456 20.10 -11.85 -12.71
N GLU A 457 21.07 -12.69 -12.38
CA GLU A 457 21.33 -13.97 -13.04
C GLU A 457 20.65 -15.12 -12.28
N LEU A 458 19.34 -15.30 -12.48
CA LEU A 458 18.49 -16.24 -11.73
C LEU A 458 18.98 -17.68 -11.75
N ASP A 459 19.43 -18.18 -12.90
CA ASP A 459 19.91 -19.58 -13.06
C ASP A 459 21.12 -19.90 -12.18
N ARG A 460 21.99 -18.92 -11.94
CA ARG A 460 23.19 -19.10 -11.09
C ARG A 460 22.86 -19.10 -9.61
N ASN A 461 21.86 -18.31 -9.22
CA ASN A 461 21.42 -18.19 -7.84
C ASN A 461 20.38 -19.27 -7.49
N GLU A 462 20.06 -20.16 -8.42
CA GLU A 462 19.02 -21.18 -8.26
C GLU A 462 17.67 -20.57 -7.83
N LEU A 463 17.36 -19.33 -8.31
CA LEU A 463 16.16 -18.56 -8.00
C LEU A 463 15.14 -18.66 -9.13
N GLU A 464 13.87 -18.60 -8.78
CA GLU A 464 12.80 -18.47 -9.77
C GLU A 464 12.71 -17.02 -10.30
N LYS A 465 12.79 -16.03 -9.42
CA LYS A 465 12.80 -14.60 -9.73
C LYS A 465 13.23 -13.75 -8.54
N ILE A 466 13.58 -12.50 -8.78
CA ILE A 466 13.64 -11.47 -7.74
C ILE A 466 12.22 -10.93 -7.52
N HIS A 467 11.67 -11.10 -6.33
CA HIS A 467 10.37 -10.54 -5.97
C HIS A 467 10.48 -9.55 -4.80
N ASN A 468 11.68 -9.15 -4.47
CA ASN A 468 11.98 -8.20 -3.42
C ASN A 468 11.55 -6.76 -3.77
N LYS A 469 11.36 -5.92 -2.75
CA LYS A 469 11.13 -4.47 -2.82
C LYS A 469 11.93 -3.80 -1.70
N GLY A 470 13.22 -4.11 -1.70
CA GLY A 470 14.17 -3.74 -0.66
C GLY A 470 15.07 -2.57 -1.04
N VAL A 471 15.51 -1.83 -0.03
CA VAL A 471 16.50 -0.75 -0.14
C VAL A 471 17.43 -0.77 1.06
N ILE A 472 18.73 -0.69 0.84
CA ILE A 472 19.72 -0.50 1.90
C ILE A 472 20.34 0.89 1.74
N VAL A 473 20.45 1.65 2.82
CA VAL A 473 21.05 2.98 2.84
C VAL A 473 22.18 3.03 3.86
N ASP A 474 23.36 3.45 3.38
CA ASP A 474 24.55 3.72 4.17
C ASP A 474 24.97 2.55 5.11
N ARG A 475 24.63 1.30 4.77
CA ARG A 475 24.89 0.09 5.59
C ARG A 475 24.32 0.16 7.00
N ASN A 476 23.32 0.98 7.21
CA ASN A 476 22.74 1.24 8.52
C ASN A 476 21.23 1.18 8.55
N LYS A 477 20.57 1.41 7.42
CA LYS A 477 19.12 1.39 7.29
C LYS A 477 18.71 0.42 6.20
N VAL A 478 17.64 -0.34 6.43
CA VAL A 478 17.08 -1.22 5.43
C VAL A 478 15.55 -1.05 5.38
N LEU A 479 15.01 -1.00 4.18
CA LEU A 479 13.58 -1.11 3.90
C LEU A 479 13.26 -2.56 3.53
N VAL A 480 12.35 -3.17 4.26
CA VAL A 480 11.69 -4.44 3.92
C VAL A 480 10.23 -4.15 3.66
N SER A 481 9.73 -4.38 2.45
CA SER A 481 8.36 -3.96 2.10
C SER A 481 7.72 -4.79 0.99
N SER A 482 6.40 -4.62 0.83
CA SER A 482 5.62 -5.12 -0.30
C SER A 482 5.48 -4.10 -1.44
N ILE A 483 5.93 -2.84 -1.26
CA ILE A 483 5.67 -1.70 -2.14
C ILE A 483 6.47 -1.80 -3.44
N ASN A 484 5.82 -2.15 -4.52
CA ASN A 484 6.42 -2.11 -5.85
C ASN A 484 6.69 -0.67 -6.31
N TRP A 485 7.77 -0.46 -7.07
CA TRP A 485 8.13 0.84 -7.61
C TRP A 485 7.40 1.13 -8.92
N ASN A 486 6.09 1.36 -8.80
CA ASN A 486 5.20 1.84 -9.85
C ASN A 486 4.27 2.94 -9.29
N TYR A 487 3.41 3.52 -10.12
CA TYR A 487 2.47 4.55 -9.67
C TYR A 487 1.40 4.03 -8.71
N ASN A 488 0.87 2.84 -8.97
CA ASN A 488 -0.31 2.32 -8.25
C ASN A 488 0.01 1.87 -6.83
N SER A 489 1.12 1.14 -6.64
CA SER A 489 1.46 0.51 -5.37
C SER A 489 1.59 1.53 -4.22
N PRO A 490 2.41 2.58 -4.31
CA PRO A 490 2.51 3.56 -3.24
C PRO A 490 1.33 4.52 -3.12
N THR A 491 0.40 4.55 -4.11
CA THR A 491 -0.66 5.56 -4.19
C THR A 491 -2.05 4.98 -3.91
N PHE A 492 -2.36 3.79 -4.42
CA PHE A 492 -3.72 3.24 -4.39
C PHE A 492 -3.85 1.88 -3.70
N ASN A 493 -2.75 1.14 -3.51
CA ASN A 493 -2.81 -0.14 -2.84
C ASN A 493 -2.72 0.01 -1.31
N ARG A 494 -3.24 -1.00 -0.60
CA ARG A 494 -2.78 -1.28 0.75
C ARG A 494 -1.47 -2.06 0.64
N GLU A 495 -0.39 -1.49 1.16
CA GLU A 495 0.93 -2.10 1.23
C GLU A 495 1.50 -1.97 2.63
N ALA A 496 2.45 -2.82 2.98
CA ALA A 496 3.10 -2.82 4.28
C ALA A 496 4.62 -3.01 4.17
N GLY A 497 5.34 -2.32 5.03
CA GLY A 497 6.79 -2.44 5.15
C GLY A 497 7.31 -1.78 6.41
N VAL A 498 8.60 -1.89 6.62
CA VAL A 498 9.31 -1.24 7.72
C VAL A 498 10.67 -0.75 7.25
N ILE A 499 11.08 0.42 7.74
CA ILE A 499 12.47 0.87 7.71
C ILE A 499 13.09 0.50 9.06
N ILE A 500 14.16 -0.28 9.02
CA ILE A 500 14.91 -0.72 10.19
C ILE A 500 16.24 0.04 10.19
N GLU A 501 16.49 0.84 11.21
CA GLU A 501 17.74 1.55 11.41
C GLU A 501 18.54 0.76 12.46
N GLN A 502 19.42 -0.13 11.96
CA GLN A 502 20.24 -1.04 12.75
C GLN A 502 21.33 -1.67 11.86
N PRO A 503 22.64 -1.48 12.17
CA PRO A 503 23.73 -1.94 11.31
C PRO A 503 23.73 -3.43 11.03
N GLU A 504 23.49 -4.30 12.04
CA GLU A 504 23.53 -5.75 11.86
C GLU A 504 22.40 -6.22 10.95
N ALA A 505 21.21 -5.60 11.04
CA ALA A 505 20.10 -5.90 10.12
C ALA A 505 20.43 -5.43 8.69
N ALA A 506 21.00 -4.23 8.54
CA ALA A 506 21.39 -3.73 7.23
C ALA A 506 22.51 -4.57 6.61
N GLN A 507 23.48 -5.03 7.40
CA GLN A 507 24.57 -5.90 6.95
C GLN A 507 24.04 -7.24 6.43
N TYR A 508 23.08 -7.86 7.12
CA TYR A 508 22.48 -9.13 6.67
C TYR A 508 21.93 -9.01 5.24
N TYR A 509 21.11 -7.99 4.97
CA TYR A 509 20.55 -7.81 3.64
C TYR A 509 21.60 -7.30 2.63
N GLU A 510 22.65 -6.61 3.07
CA GLU A 510 23.77 -6.27 2.19
C GLU A 510 24.52 -7.52 1.72
N GLU A 511 24.75 -8.51 2.60
CA GLU A 511 25.37 -9.79 2.22
C GLU A 511 24.53 -10.52 1.17
N VAL A 512 23.20 -10.54 1.32
CA VAL A 512 22.27 -11.10 0.32
C VAL A 512 22.35 -10.31 -0.98
N PHE A 513 22.27 -8.98 -0.93
CA PHE A 513 22.37 -8.13 -2.10
C PHE A 513 23.72 -8.28 -2.83
N GLU A 514 24.83 -8.39 -2.11
CA GLU A 514 26.16 -8.58 -2.70
C GLU A 514 26.28 -9.92 -3.45
N ASP A 515 25.65 -10.97 -2.93
CA ASP A 515 25.61 -12.25 -3.61
C ASP A 515 24.81 -12.14 -4.91
N ASP A 516 23.57 -11.62 -4.84
CA ASP A 516 22.71 -11.41 -6.00
C ASP A 516 23.32 -10.42 -7.00
N TRP A 517 24.01 -9.37 -6.54
CA TRP A 517 24.72 -8.38 -7.38
C TRP A 517 25.96 -8.93 -8.03
N GLY A 518 26.79 -9.68 -7.29
CA GLY A 518 28.05 -10.25 -7.78
C GLY A 518 27.81 -11.26 -8.90
N GLN A 519 26.65 -11.87 -8.94
CA GLN A 519 26.22 -12.83 -9.94
C GLN A 519 25.30 -12.23 -11.04
N SER A 520 25.14 -10.90 -11.08
CA SER A 520 24.28 -10.20 -12.03
C SER A 520 25.06 -9.70 -13.26
N THR A 521 24.38 -9.49 -14.38
CA THR A 521 24.97 -8.94 -15.60
C THR A 521 24.55 -7.50 -15.85
N GLY A 522 25.49 -6.66 -16.31
CA GLY A 522 25.23 -5.27 -16.73
C GLY A 522 24.60 -5.15 -18.13
N LEU A 523 24.50 -6.26 -18.86
CA LEU A 523 23.84 -6.35 -20.16
C LEU A 523 22.89 -7.55 -20.05
N GLY A 524 21.58 -7.29 -20.21
CA GLY A 524 20.63 -8.37 -20.41
C GLY A 524 21.16 -9.30 -21.49
N LYS A 525 21.34 -10.56 -21.19
CA LYS A 525 21.61 -11.53 -22.27
C LYS A 525 20.40 -11.43 -23.19
N THR A 526 20.63 -11.02 -24.44
CA THR A 526 19.71 -11.38 -25.51
C THR A 526 19.60 -12.90 -25.43
N GLN A 527 18.53 -13.40 -24.79
CA GLN A 527 18.20 -14.81 -24.85
C GLN A 527 18.21 -15.19 -26.31
N ASP A 528 18.86 -16.32 -26.59
CA ASP A 528 18.94 -16.84 -27.93
C ASP A 528 17.54 -16.87 -28.56
N THR A 529 17.26 -15.89 -29.43
CA THR A 529 15.93 -15.67 -30.05
C THR A 529 15.47 -16.88 -30.84
N SER A 530 16.33 -17.88 -31.05
CA SER A 530 16.03 -19.14 -31.73
C SER A 530 14.96 -19.97 -31.03
N THR A 531 14.95 -19.99 -29.69
CA THR A 531 13.94 -20.71 -28.89
C THR A 531 12.61 -19.94 -28.82
N GLY A 532 12.63 -18.62 -28.83
CA GLY A 532 11.44 -17.77 -28.87
C GLY A 532 10.70 -17.93 -30.21
N TYR A 533 11.40 -17.87 -31.34
CA TYR A 533 10.81 -18.10 -32.66
C TYR A 533 10.26 -19.51 -32.85
N LEU A 534 10.87 -20.52 -32.21
CA LEU A 534 10.36 -21.90 -32.26
C LEU A 534 9.01 -22.01 -31.50
N LYS A 535 8.88 -21.38 -30.31
CA LYS A 535 7.63 -21.37 -29.54
C LYS A 535 6.52 -20.59 -30.27
N ILE A 536 6.85 -19.44 -30.85
CA ILE A 536 5.92 -18.65 -31.66
C ILE A 536 5.52 -19.46 -32.91
N GLY A 537 6.46 -20.09 -33.58
CA GLY A 537 6.18 -20.97 -34.74
C GLY A 537 5.22 -22.11 -34.39
N ILE A 538 5.39 -22.76 -33.25
CA ILE A 538 4.51 -23.82 -32.76
C ILE A 538 3.12 -23.25 -32.42
N ALA A 539 3.02 -22.11 -31.75
CA ALA A 539 1.74 -21.48 -31.42
C ALA A 539 0.97 -21.07 -32.69
N VAL A 540 1.62 -20.48 -33.68
CA VAL A 540 1.03 -20.12 -34.97
C VAL A 540 0.56 -21.38 -35.72
N MET A 541 1.34 -22.46 -35.69
CA MET A 541 0.96 -23.73 -36.33
C MET A 541 -0.26 -24.36 -35.67
N VAL A 542 -0.35 -24.35 -34.34
CA VAL A 542 -1.52 -24.84 -33.59
C VAL A 542 -2.78 -24.02 -33.93
N VAL A 543 -2.66 -22.69 -33.97
CA VAL A 543 -3.79 -21.82 -34.35
C VAL A 543 -4.21 -22.06 -35.78
N ALA A 544 -3.29 -22.23 -36.73
CA ALA A 544 -3.60 -22.56 -38.12
C ALA A 544 -4.31 -23.93 -38.24
N LEU A 545 -3.84 -24.93 -37.50
CA LEU A 545 -4.51 -26.27 -37.49
C LEU A 545 -5.91 -26.21 -36.90
N LEU A 546 -6.11 -25.41 -35.83
CA LEU A 546 -7.43 -25.19 -35.25
C LEU A 546 -8.38 -24.46 -36.21
N MET A 547 -7.88 -23.47 -36.96
CA MET A 547 -8.66 -22.79 -38.00
C MET A 547 -9.05 -23.73 -39.16
N VAL A 548 -8.12 -24.56 -39.64
CA VAL A 548 -8.40 -25.57 -40.67
C VAL A 548 -9.40 -26.61 -40.16
N TRP A 549 -9.25 -27.07 -38.91
CA TRP A 549 -10.22 -28.00 -38.31
C TRP A 549 -11.60 -27.37 -38.16
N TYR A 550 -11.69 -26.11 -37.69
CA TYR A 550 -12.93 -25.36 -37.57
C TYR A 550 -13.59 -25.15 -38.94
N TRP A 551 -12.80 -24.76 -39.94
CA TRP A 551 -13.32 -24.58 -41.31
C TRP A 551 -13.85 -25.87 -41.92
N ARG A 552 -13.16 -27.00 -41.75
CA ARG A 552 -13.62 -28.33 -42.18
C ARG A 552 -14.92 -28.72 -41.48
N ARG A 553 -15.05 -28.48 -40.20
CA ARG A 553 -16.25 -28.80 -39.41
C ARG A 553 -17.46 -27.92 -39.78
N LYS A 554 -17.24 -26.72 -40.28
CA LYS A 554 -18.30 -25.80 -40.72
C LYS A 554 -18.81 -26.10 -42.15
N ASN A 555 -17.99 -26.79 -42.97
CA ASN A 555 -18.30 -27.12 -44.38
C ASN A 555 -18.58 -28.61 -44.60
N SER A 556 -18.67 -29.42 -43.56
CA SER A 556 -19.21 -30.78 -43.52
C SER A 556 -20.57 -30.76 -42.80
#